data_fe27eb9bfe0ce1b8d7c6f10349029bec
#
_entry.id   fe27eb9bfe0ce1b8d7c6f10349029bec
#
_cell.length_a   1.000
_cell.length_b   1.000
_cell.length_c   1.000
_cell.angle_alpha   90.00
_cell.angle_beta   90.00
_cell.angle_gamma   90.00
#
_symmetry.space_group_name_H-M   'P 1'
#
loop_
_entity.id
_entity.type
_entity.pdbx_description
1 polymer ?
#
loop_
_entity_poly.entity_id
_entity_poly.type
_entity_poly.pdbx_seq_one_letter_code
_entity_poly.pdbx_strand_id
1 'polypeptide(L)'
;MKSIYPFLLLLTLSFQSFYSEAKSHFTDIELIVYNTDLYASDHTPIAFKLTKENGTVRFTKGYGEGALGWHRVDISSDQAKVTQGHMYINRSALIANNHLIELHVTIKQGKHYISKCLEYRLPEIEGISLNINTILPYTTYHKIISVETLNKTYQLTPKSQYAGFRYEDFQLEFRTSLIQSTQEEIIFRPNFDTNPSKVSLFIKNQKLNLDSLQWIYVKQLENFKVAFIGRNGSDGSSGIDGSCGDLGEDGEDGGWGYDGDDGQAGSDVHLIISKVQNKIIVNVFQEGSFNEYLLPIYCTFLVNTTGGNGGDGGSGGSGGSGGDADAEGNCGSDGDDGYSGTGGNGGNGGNIKVYSDMLILDLANIIIPITSGGRGGTGYNSPQNGRKGSVEYIILNTSEIEDMLDQKTF
;
A
#
# COMPACT_ATOMS: atom_id res chain seq x y z
N MET A 1 68.93 2.41 -73.13
CA MET A 1 68.00 3.54 -73.05
C MET A 1 67.28 3.51 -71.73
N LYS A 2 67.77 4.23 -70.74
CA LYS A 2 67.11 4.35 -69.43
C LYS A 2 66.82 5.84 -69.23
N SER A 3 65.51 6.16 -69.26
CA SER A 3 65.01 7.50 -69.01
C SER A 3 65.04 7.76 -67.50
N ILE A 4 65.73 8.75 -67.09
CA ILE A 4 65.76 9.23 -65.71
C ILE A 4 64.83 10.45 -65.63
N TYR A 5 63.69 10.27 -64.96
CA TYR A 5 62.83 11.41 -64.62
C TYR A 5 63.31 12.00 -63.29
N PRO A 6 63.52 13.29 -63.24
CA PRO A 6 63.83 13.99 -61.98
C PRO A 6 62.53 14.15 -61.19
N PHE A 7 62.54 13.65 -59.95
CA PHE A 7 61.47 13.80 -58.99
C PHE A 7 61.52 15.23 -58.42
N LEU A 8 60.65 16.09 -58.89
CA LEU A 8 60.53 17.46 -58.36
C LEU A 8 59.77 17.39 -57.03
N LEU A 9 60.54 17.44 -55.94
CA LEU A 9 59.98 17.47 -54.59
C LEU A 9 59.40 18.88 -54.34
N LEU A 10 58.10 19.06 -54.58
CA LEU A 10 57.39 20.27 -54.21
C LEU A 10 57.21 20.27 -52.70
N LEU A 11 58.09 20.92 -51.98
CA LEU A 11 57.91 21.22 -50.55
C LEU A 11 56.85 22.30 -50.44
N THR A 12 55.55 21.84 -50.38
CA THR A 12 54.48 22.69 -49.92
C THR A 12 54.67 22.90 -48.42
N LEU A 13 55.32 23.93 -48.01
CA LEU A 13 55.23 24.48 -46.68
C LEU A 13 53.76 24.86 -46.46
N SER A 14 52.99 23.92 -45.95
CA SER A 14 51.71 24.24 -45.29
C SER A 14 52.09 25.12 -44.09
N PHE A 15 52.01 26.44 -44.26
CA PHE A 15 51.82 27.32 -43.12
C PHE A 15 50.48 26.91 -42.48
N GLN A 16 50.55 25.93 -41.61
CA GLN A 16 49.53 25.81 -40.55
C GLN A 16 49.73 27.14 -39.78
N SER A 17 48.88 28.07 -40.12
CA SER A 17 48.62 29.21 -39.27
C SER A 17 48.13 28.59 -37.95
N PHE A 18 49.07 28.47 -37.01
CA PHE A 18 48.73 28.35 -35.60
C PHE A 18 47.95 29.63 -35.30
N TYR A 19 46.67 29.64 -35.62
CA TYR A 19 45.75 30.51 -34.93
C TYR A 19 45.86 30.05 -33.46
N SER A 20 46.70 30.76 -32.72
CA SER A 20 46.58 30.83 -31.29
C SER A 20 45.11 31.23 -31.09
N GLU A 21 44.24 30.24 -30.86
CA GLU A 21 42.90 30.54 -30.38
C GLU A 21 43.12 31.46 -29.19
N ALA A 22 42.94 32.75 -29.40
CA ALA A 22 42.91 33.70 -28.30
C ALA A 22 41.95 33.10 -27.28
N LYS A 23 42.49 32.75 -26.11
CA LYS A 23 41.72 32.03 -25.09
C LYS A 23 40.53 32.89 -24.73
N SER A 24 39.43 32.74 -25.50
CA SER A 24 38.20 33.49 -25.25
C SER A 24 37.71 33.16 -23.86
N HIS A 25 37.36 34.17 -23.10
CA HIS A 25 36.95 34.05 -21.71
C HIS A 25 35.51 33.64 -21.62
N PHE A 26 35.12 33.05 -20.51
CA PHE A 26 33.73 32.78 -20.20
C PHE A 26 33.01 34.11 -19.92
N THR A 27 31.82 34.26 -20.47
CA THR A 27 30.98 35.47 -20.35
C THR A 27 29.68 35.18 -19.64
N ASP A 28 29.26 33.90 -19.58
CA ASP A 28 28.02 33.52 -18.91
C ASP A 28 28.08 32.13 -18.27
N ILE A 29 27.28 31.96 -17.20
CA ILE A 29 27.08 30.72 -16.43
C ILE A 29 25.58 30.46 -16.31
N GLU A 30 25.15 29.25 -16.69
CA GLU A 30 23.79 28.78 -16.50
C GLU A 30 23.82 27.50 -15.67
N LEU A 31 22.87 27.34 -14.71
CA LEU A 31 22.69 26.14 -13.93
C LEU A 31 21.79 25.13 -14.68
N ILE A 32 22.22 23.87 -14.74
CA ILE A 32 21.41 22.75 -15.21
C ILE A 32 21.16 21.84 -14.04
N VAL A 33 19.88 21.60 -13.72
CA VAL A 33 19.43 20.65 -12.71
C VAL A 33 18.81 19.46 -13.43
N TYR A 34 19.36 18.26 -13.24
CA TYR A 34 18.92 17.07 -13.97
C TYR A 34 17.71 16.38 -13.35
N ASN A 35 17.60 16.43 -12.02
CA ASN A 35 16.40 15.95 -11.33
C ASN A 35 15.68 17.14 -10.70
N THR A 36 14.56 17.52 -11.25
CA THR A 36 13.74 18.65 -10.78
C THR A 36 12.85 18.29 -9.60
N ASP A 37 12.72 16.99 -9.25
CA ASP A 37 11.94 16.53 -8.10
C ASP A 37 12.80 16.44 -6.84
N LEU A 38 13.18 17.61 -6.31
CA LEU A 38 13.98 17.73 -5.09
C LEU A 38 13.17 17.41 -3.80
N TYR A 39 11.87 17.23 -3.88
CA TYR A 39 11.08 16.71 -2.76
C TYR A 39 11.21 15.18 -2.64
N ALA A 40 11.48 14.48 -3.74
CA ALA A 40 11.70 13.03 -3.72
C ALA A 40 13.13 12.64 -3.28
N SER A 41 14.10 13.58 -3.35
CA SER A 41 15.51 13.31 -3.06
C SER A 41 16.16 14.46 -2.27
N ASP A 42 17.14 14.14 -1.41
CA ASP A 42 17.96 15.12 -0.68
C ASP A 42 19.04 15.77 -1.57
N HIS A 43 19.29 15.22 -2.74
CA HIS A 43 20.31 15.71 -3.64
C HIS A 43 19.90 15.52 -5.09
N THR A 44 20.50 16.32 -5.96
CA THR A 44 20.32 16.23 -7.40
C THR A 44 21.66 16.39 -8.12
N PRO A 45 21.89 15.67 -9.23
CA PRO A 45 22.98 15.97 -10.13
C PRO A 45 22.76 17.34 -10.77
N ILE A 46 23.85 18.12 -10.87
CA ILE A 46 23.85 19.43 -11.53
C ILE A 46 25.05 19.55 -12.46
N ALA A 47 24.94 20.46 -13.43
CA ALA A 47 26.05 20.93 -14.22
C ALA A 47 25.96 22.46 -14.41
N PHE A 48 27.10 23.10 -14.74
CA PHE A 48 27.10 24.46 -15.22
C PHE A 48 27.40 24.45 -16.72
N LYS A 49 26.53 25.12 -17.46
CA LYS A 49 26.78 25.49 -18.87
C LYS A 49 27.47 26.83 -18.91
N LEU A 50 28.60 26.89 -19.60
CA LEU A 50 29.48 28.03 -19.67
C LEU A 50 29.56 28.49 -21.10
N THR A 51 29.26 29.76 -21.35
CA THR A 51 29.36 30.36 -22.67
C THR A 51 30.56 31.27 -22.71
N LYS A 52 31.37 31.16 -23.77
CA LYS A 52 32.50 32.03 -24.03
C LYS A 52 32.12 33.20 -24.94
N GLU A 53 32.98 34.24 -24.99
CA GLU A 53 32.83 35.40 -25.87
C GLU A 53 32.63 35.03 -27.34
N ASN A 54 33.27 33.95 -27.80
CA ASN A 54 33.15 33.47 -29.18
C ASN A 54 31.91 32.54 -29.40
N GLY A 55 30.99 32.44 -28.45
CA GLY A 55 29.80 31.58 -28.51
C GLY A 55 30.06 30.10 -28.22
N THR A 56 31.30 29.68 -27.99
CA THR A 56 31.60 28.28 -27.64
C THR A 56 31.03 27.95 -26.27
N VAL A 57 30.31 26.82 -26.18
CA VAL A 57 29.73 26.33 -24.93
C VAL A 57 30.59 25.21 -24.34
N ARG A 58 30.73 25.19 -23.03
CA ARG A 58 31.36 24.11 -22.27
C ARG A 58 30.52 23.76 -21.04
N PHE A 59 30.64 22.51 -20.60
CA PHE A 59 29.95 22.02 -19.41
C PHE A 59 30.95 21.53 -18.36
N THR A 60 30.57 21.60 -17.08
CA THR A 60 31.33 20.97 -16.00
C THR A 60 31.30 19.44 -16.14
N LYS A 61 32.36 18.75 -15.64
CA LYS A 61 32.45 17.30 -15.61
C LYS A 61 31.35 16.74 -14.71
N GLY A 62 30.80 15.60 -15.08
CA GLY A 62 29.78 14.90 -14.30
C GLY A 62 28.67 14.40 -15.22
N TYR A 63 27.46 14.83 -15.00
CA TYR A 63 26.34 14.49 -15.87
C TYR A 63 26.51 15.19 -17.25
N GLY A 64 26.77 14.36 -18.28
CA GLY A 64 27.00 14.82 -19.63
C GLY A 64 28.51 14.87 -20.01
N GLU A 65 28.80 15.21 -21.26
CA GLU A 65 30.16 15.20 -21.85
C GLU A 65 31.06 16.40 -21.42
N GLY A 66 30.86 16.92 -20.21
CA GLY A 66 31.55 18.10 -19.73
C GLY A 66 33.04 17.90 -19.55
N ALA A 67 33.85 18.87 -20.03
CA ALA A 67 35.32 18.86 -19.95
C ALA A 67 35.88 19.68 -18.78
N LEU A 68 35.09 20.60 -18.20
CA LEU A 68 35.57 21.46 -17.12
C LEU A 68 35.57 20.73 -15.77
N GLY A 69 36.75 20.63 -15.15
CA GLY A 69 36.88 20.00 -13.83
C GLY A 69 36.30 20.86 -12.71
N TRP A 70 35.63 20.23 -11.76
CA TRP A 70 35.00 20.86 -10.57
C TRP A 70 35.99 21.62 -9.68
N HIS A 71 37.27 21.26 -9.71
CA HIS A 71 38.35 22.01 -8.99
C HIS A 71 38.52 23.46 -9.44
N ARG A 72 37.89 23.85 -10.56
CA ARG A 72 37.89 25.22 -11.07
C ARG A 72 36.62 25.99 -10.71
N VAL A 73 35.72 25.39 -10.02
CA VAL A 73 34.42 25.95 -9.68
C VAL A 73 34.36 26.11 -8.16
N ASP A 74 34.28 27.35 -7.71
CA ASP A 74 34.03 27.69 -6.31
C ASP A 74 32.52 28.01 -6.17
N ILE A 75 31.84 27.40 -5.21
CA ILE A 75 30.40 27.58 -4.98
C ILE A 75 30.15 27.83 -3.51
N SER A 76 29.36 28.84 -3.22
CA SER A 76 28.82 29.09 -1.88
C SER A 76 27.30 29.23 -1.94
N SER A 77 26.63 28.68 -0.95
CA SER A 77 25.19 28.77 -0.74
C SER A 77 24.87 28.37 0.70
N ASP A 78 23.88 29.03 1.29
CA ASP A 78 23.33 28.64 2.60
C ASP A 78 22.30 27.52 2.46
N GLN A 79 21.61 27.47 1.30
CA GLN A 79 20.51 26.53 1.05
C GLN A 79 21.00 25.18 0.48
N ALA A 80 22.23 25.10 -0.03
CA ALA A 80 22.75 23.87 -0.63
C ALA A 80 24.27 23.76 -0.52
N LYS A 81 24.75 22.51 -0.44
CA LYS A 81 26.17 22.16 -0.57
C LYS A 81 26.40 21.48 -1.92
N VAL A 82 27.29 21.99 -2.74
CA VAL A 82 27.63 21.36 -4.02
C VAL A 82 28.97 20.64 -3.90
N THR A 83 29.01 19.38 -4.27
CA THR A 83 30.21 18.55 -4.26
C THR A 83 30.26 17.68 -5.51
N GLN A 84 31.30 17.87 -6.33
CA GLN A 84 31.56 17.06 -7.53
C GLN A 84 30.34 16.87 -8.46
N GLY A 85 29.53 17.88 -8.65
CA GLY A 85 28.39 17.84 -9.55
C GLY A 85 27.11 17.34 -8.90
N HIS A 86 27.07 17.16 -7.60
CA HIS A 86 25.87 16.90 -6.82
C HIS A 86 25.56 18.06 -5.90
N MET A 87 24.34 18.54 -5.96
CA MET A 87 23.80 19.56 -5.06
C MET A 87 23.00 18.88 -3.95
N TYR A 88 23.45 19.02 -2.71
CA TYR A 88 22.82 18.51 -1.48
C TYR A 88 22.05 19.64 -0.80
N ILE A 89 20.79 19.43 -0.52
CA ILE A 89 19.88 20.47 -0.03
C ILE A 89 19.94 20.61 1.49
N ASN A 90 20.15 21.84 1.97
CA ASN A 90 19.91 22.21 3.35
C ASN A 90 18.44 22.61 3.54
N ARG A 91 17.59 21.66 3.97
CA ARG A 91 16.14 21.86 4.06
C ARG A 91 15.73 23.02 4.95
N SER A 92 16.37 23.20 6.10
CA SER A 92 16.02 24.28 7.03
C SER A 92 16.31 25.65 6.43
N ALA A 93 17.47 25.82 5.79
CA ALA A 93 17.82 27.08 5.13
C ALA A 93 16.97 27.33 3.87
N LEU A 94 16.61 26.27 3.14
CA LEU A 94 15.72 26.38 1.97
C LEU A 94 14.33 26.92 2.35
N ILE A 95 13.74 26.39 3.44
CA ILE A 95 12.43 26.84 3.94
C ILE A 95 12.50 28.29 4.39
N ALA A 96 13.58 28.66 5.12
CA ALA A 96 13.80 30.02 5.57
C ALA A 96 13.94 31.01 4.39
N ASN A 97 14.36 30.55 3.21
CA ASN A 97 14.51 31.34 1.98
C ASN A 97 13.38 31.11 0.96
N ASN A 98 12.14 30.84 1.43
CA ASN A 98 10.95 30.69 0.59
C ASN A 98 11.14 29.73 -0.59
N HIS A 99 11.76 28.58 -0.34
CA HIS A 99 12.05 27.53 -1.33
C HIS A 99 12.94 27.96 -2.50
N LEU A 100 13.72 29.05 -2.33
CA LEU A 100 14.69 29.53 -3.28
C LEU A 100 16.09 29.05 -2.88
N ILE A 101 16.82 28.43 -3.81
CA ILE A 101 18.24 28.10 -3.69
C ILE A 101 19.03 29.13 -4.45
N GLU A 102 19.94 29.83 -3.76
CA GLU A 102 20.86 30.78 -4.33
C GLU A 102 22.26 30.19 -4.32
N LEU A 103 22.89 30.11 -5.51
CA LEU A 103 24.23 29.59 -5.69
C LEU A 103 25.12 30.73 -6.16
N HIS A 104 26.08 31.18 -5.36
CA HIS A 104 27.12 32.07 -5.78
C HIS A 104 28.27 31.27 -6.41
N VAL A 105 28.34 31.28 -7.71
CA VAL A 105 29.25 30.45 -8.50
C VAL A 105 30.38 31.31 -9.05
N THR A 106 31.63 30.90 -8.78
CA THR A 106 32.84 31.54 -9.36
C THR A 106 33.64 30.49 -10.11
N ILE A 107 33.94 30.75 -11.37
CA ILE A 107 34.70 29.85 -12.24
C ILE A 107 36.04 30.49 -12.64
N LYS A 108 37.13 29.72 -12.40
CA LYS A 108 38.51 30.14 -12.71
C LYS A 108 38.94 29.64 -14.07
N GLN A 109 39.48 30.58 -14.88
CA GLN A 109 40.07 30.30 -16.19
C GLN A 109 41.46 30.97 -16.27
N GLY A 110 42.49 30.30 -15.78
CA GLY A 110 43.84 30.87 -15.66
C GLY A 110 43.85 32.01 -14.64
N LYS A 111 44.15 33.23 -15.11
CA LYS A 111 44.14 34.45 -14.28
C LYS A 111 42.79 35.18 -14.25
N HIS A 112 41.85 34.71 -15.05
CA HIS A 112 40.52 35.30 -15.16
C HIS A 112 39.48 34.47 -14.38
N TYR A 113 38.46 35.11 -13.88
CA TYR A 113 37.30 34.47 -13.27
C TYR A 113 36.03 35.19 -13.64
N ILE A 114 34.97 34.42 -13.70
CA ILE A 114 33.60 34.89 -13.83
C ILE A 114 32.82 34.46 -12.59
N SER A 115 32.04 35.37 -12.02
CA SER A 115 31.14 35.08 -10.91
C SER A 115 29.74 35.45 -11.28
N LYS A 116 28.79 34.61 -10.87
CA LYS A 116 27.34 34.81 -11.07
C LYS A 116 26.57 34.24 -9.91
N CYS A 117 25.50 34.92 -9.48
CA CYS A 117 24.49 34.38 -8.60
C CYS A 117 23.46 33.70 -9.49
N LEU A 118 23.20 32.41 -9.20
CA LEU A 118 22.22 31.57 -9.90
C LEU A 118 21.13 31.20 -8.95
N GLU A 119 19.92 31.31 -9.38
CA GLU A 119 18.73 31.01 -8.59
C GLU A 119 18.03 29.74 -9.13
N TYR A 120 17.59 28.88 -8.21
CA TYR A 120 16.74 27.74 -8.51
C TYR A 120 15.60 27.68 -7.51
N ARG A 121 14.36 27.83 -7.99
CA ARG A 121 13.16 27.79 -7.16
C ARG A 121 12.53 26.40 -7.23
N LEU A 122 12.28 25.79 -6.08
CA LEU A 122 11.46 24.57 -6.02
C LEU A 122 10.00 24.91 -6.33
N PRO A 123 9.23 23.93 -6.88
CA PRO A 123 7.79 24.10 -7.06
C PRO A 123 7.11 24.49 -5.76
N GLU A 124 6.17 25.42 -5.82
CA GLU A 124 5.37 25.81 -4.67
C GLU A 124 4.45 24.65 -4.25
N ILE A 125 4.18 24.57 -2.95
CA ILE A 125 3.21 23.63 -2.41
C ILE A 125 1.84 24.32 -2.50
N GLU A 126 0.93 23.74 -3.29
CA GLU A 126 -0.40 24.30 -3.55
C GLU A 126 -1.41 23.87 -2.48
N GLY A 127 -1.19 22.68 -1.89
CA GLY A 127 -2.13 22.17 -0.91
C GLY A 127 -1.62 20.97 -0.12
N ILE A 128 -2.24 20.77 1.03
CA ILE A 128 -2.11 19.56 1.84
C ILE A 128 -3.49 19.06 2.22
N SER A 129 -3.71 17.77 2.11
CA SER A 129 -5.00 17.15 2.43
C SER A 129 -4.81 15.74 2.98
N LEU A 130 -5.80 15.25 3.74
CA LEU A 130 -5.92 13.83 4.04
C LEU A 130 -6.76 13.18 2.93
N ASN A 131 -6.32 12.04 2.42
CA ASN A 131 -7.03 11.30 1.36
C ASN A 131 -8.30 10.60 1.87
N ILE A 132 -9.09 11.34 2.65
CA ILE A 132 -10.37 10.90 3.22
C ILE A 132 -11.33 12.07 3.15
N ASN A 133 -12.23 12.06 2.19
CA ASN A 133 -13.26 13.11 2.03
C ASN A 133 -14.60 12.72 2.65
N THR A 134 -14.79 11.42 2.87
CA THR A 134 -16.05 10.88 3.41
C THR A 134 -15.74 9.69 4.30
N ILE A 135 -16.42 9.62 5.45
CA ILE A 135 -16.31 8.50 6.39
C ILE A 135 -17.68 7.91 6.70
N LEU A 136 -17.70 6.59 6.91
CA LEU A 136 -18.82 5.86 7.48
C LEU A 136 -18.51 5.58 8.95
N PRO A 137 -19.51 5.65 9.84
CA PRO A 137 -19.35 5.19 11.22
C PRO A 137 -18.80 3.78 11.30
N TYR A 138 -17.97 3.50 12.32
CA TYR A 138 -17.38 2.21 12.63
C TYR A 138 -16.48 1.60 11.55
N THR A 139 -16.17 2.34 10.50
CA THR A 139 -15.25 1.90 9.45
C THR A 139 -13.87 2.46 9.70
N THR A 140 -12.85 1.60 9.58
CA THR A 140 -11.45 2.01 9.69
C THR A 140 -10.95 2.55 8.37
N TYR A 141 -10.28 3.70 8.41
CA TYR A 141 -9.64 4.32 7.26
C TYR A 141 -8.15 4.53 7.52
N HIS A 142 -7.32 4.13 6.58
CA HIS A 142 -5.90 4.41 6.62
C HIS A 142 -5.62 5.87 6.25
N LYS A 143 -4.74 6.51 7.04
CA LYS A 143 -4.35 7.89 6.82
C LYS A 143 -3.28 7.99 5.75
N ILE A 144 -3.60 8.70 4.67
CA ILE A 144 -2.66 9.07 3.61
C ILE A 144 -2.71 10.58 3.46
N ILE A 145 -1.60 11.26 3.72
CA ILE A 145 -1.49 12.71 3.54
C ILE A 145 -1.03 12.98 2.11
N SER A 146 -1.81 13.78 1.39
CA SER A 146 -1.44 14.27 0.06
C SER A 146 -0.82 15.65 0.18
N VAL A 147 0.36 15.81 -0.41
CA VAL A 147 1.02 17.11 -0.58
C VAL A 147 1.03 17.42 -2.07
N GLU A 148 0.35 18.48 -2.45
CA GLU A 148 0.21 18.89 -3.84
C GLU A 148 1.19 20.02 -4.15
N THR A 149 1.98 19.84 -5.21
CA THR A 149 2.84 20.87 -5.77
C THR A 149 2.41 21.14 -7.21
N LEU A 150 2.85 22.23 -7.80
CA LEU A 150 2.53 22.58 -9.19
C LEU A 150 2.73 21.43 -10.19
N ASN A 151 3.69 20.54 -9.92
CA ASN A 151 4.09 19.50 -10.87
C ASN A 151 3.71 18.08 -10.45
N LYS A 152 3.39 17.84 -9.17
CA LYS A 152 3.21 16.48 -8.65
C LYS A 152 2.48 16.46 -7.31
N THR A 153 1.77 15.35 -7.08
CA THR A 153 1.18 15.02 -5.78
C THR A 153 1.97 13.90 -5.12
N TYR A 154 2.36 14.11 -3.86
CA TYR A 154 3.06 13.13 -3.02
C TYR A 154 2.07 12.50 -2.06
N GLN A 155 2.03 11.16 -2.01
CA GLN A 155 1.19 10.39 -1.09
C GLN A 155 2.06 9.91 0.07
N LEU A 156 1.78 10.42 1.28
CA LEU A 156 2.56 10.13 2.47
C LEU A 156 1.80 9.14 3.37
N THR A 157 2.41 8.01 3.63
CA THR A 157 2.02 7.06 4.66
C THR A 157 3.09 7.04 5.76
N PRO A 158 2.84 6.46 6.95
CA PRO A 158 3.88 6.30 7.98
C PRO A 158 5.15 5.57 7.51
N LYS A 159 5.04 4.83 6.40
CA LYS A 159 6.16 4.08 5.78
C LYS A 159 6.78 4.79 4.57
N SER A 160 6.19 5.89 4.10
CA SER A 160 6.71 6.63 2.94
C SER A 160 7.97 7.41 3.30
N GLN A 161 8.97 7.34 2.42
CA GLN A 161 10.21 8.07 2.55
C GLN A 161 10.40 9.02 1.37
N TYR A 162 10.13 10.28 1.60
CA TYR A 162 10.47 11.38 0.70
C TYR A 162 11.40 12.35 1.44
N ALA A 163 12.49 12.75 0.84
CA ALA A 163 13.49 13.58 1.49
C ALA A 163 12.94 14.94 1.97
N GLY A 164 11.98 15.50 1.20
CA GLY A 164 11.36 16.80 1.49
C GLY A 164 10.11 16.72 2.36
N PHE A 165 9.44 15.56 2.39
CA PHE A 165 8.19 15.36 3.10
C PHE A 165 8.26 14.09 3.93
N ARG A 166 8.05 14.21 5.25
CA ARG A 166 7.93 13.08 6.16
C ARG A 166 6.57 13.08 6.80
N TYR A 167 5.95 11.92 6.89
CA TYR A 167 4.63 11.76 7.49
C TYR A 167 4.59 12.30 8.93
N GLU A 168 5.62 12.03 9.72
CA GLU A 168 5.74 12.45 11.12
C GLU A 168 5.84 13.98 11.33
N ASP A 169 6.15 14.75 10.28
CA ASP A 169 6.20 16.21 10.35
C ASP A 169 4.81 16.85 10.26
N PHE A 170 3.77 16.05 9.95
CA PHE A 170 2.40 16.51 9.85
C PHE A 170 1.60 16.19 11.11
N GLN A 171 0.99 17.21 11.67
CA GLN A 171 0.07 17.11 12.79
C GLN A 171 -1.37 17.13 12.28
N LEU A 172 -2.14 16.08 12.63
CA LEU A 172 -3.54 15.93 12.29
C LEU A 172 -4.39 16.16 13.53
N GLU A 173 -5.18 17.22 13.54
CA GLU A 173 -6.03 17.61 14.65
C GLU A 173 -7.51 17.58 14.24
N PHE A 174 -8.25 16.57 14.72
CA PHE A 174 -9.69 16.48 14.55
C PHE A 174 -10.40 17.29 15.64
N ARG A 175 -11.25 18.23 15.25
CA ARG A 175 -12.03 19.04 16.20
C ARG A 175 -13.29 18.31 16.68
N THR A 176 -13.14 17.05 17.04
CA THR A 176 -14.22 16.24 17.61
C THR A 176 -13.66 15.02 18.33
N SER A 177 -14.27 14.66 19.46
CA SER A 177 -13.97 13.43 20.20
C SER A 177 -14.56 12.18 19.53
N LEU A 178 -15.38 12.34 18.50
CA LEU A 178 -15.99 11.22 17.78
C LEU A 178 -15.03 10.50 16.84
N ILE A 179 -13.86 11.09 16.54
CA ILE A 179 -12.81 10.45 15.78
C ILE A 179 -11.77 9.85 16.72
N GLN A 180 -11.70 8.53 16.72
CA GLN A 180 -10.56 7.81 17.32
C GLN A 180 -9.46 7.72 16.28
N SER A 181 -8.26 8.19 16.63
CA SER A 181 -7.14 8.29 15.70
C SER A 181 -5.91 7.62 16.32
N THR A 182 -5.34 6.64 15.61
CA THR A 182 -4.02 6.09 15.86
C THR A 182 -2.98 6.77 14.95
N GLN A 183 -1.75 6.29 14.92
CA GLN A 183 -0.76 6.81 13.98
C GLN A 183 -1.16 6.56 12.50
N GLU A 184 -1.73 5.41 12.20
CA GLU A 184 -2.02 4.95 10.82
C GLU A 184 -3.48 5.08 10.42
N GLU A 185 -4.41 5.10 11.38
CA GLU A 185 -5.83 4.89 11.12
C GLU A 185 -6.72 5.88 11.84
N ILE A 186 -7.92 6.05 11.31
CA ILE A 186 -9.03 6.75 11.98
C ILE A 186 -10.30 5.91 11.92
N ILE A 187 -11.11 6.03 12.97
CA ILE A 187 -12.45 5.46 13.06
C ILE A 187 -13.39 6.54 13.59
N PHE A 188 -14.51 6.75 12.92
CA PHE A 188 -15.56 7.61 13.43
C PHE A 188 -16.54 6.80 14.28
N ARG A 189 -16.72 7.20 15.55
CA ARG A 189 -17.68 6.60 16.49
C ARG A 189 -18.73 7.65 16.88
N PRO A 190 -19.96 7.55 16.37
CA PRO A 190 -21.03 8.47 16.74
C PRO A 190 -21.38 8.30 18.24
N ASN A 191 -21.91 9.37 18.84
CA ASN A 191 -22.48 9.35 20.19
C ASN A 191 -23.96 9.75 20.15
N PHE A 192 -24.63 9.75 21.31
CA PHE A 192 -26.06 10.09 21.41
C PHE A 192 -26.36 11.53 21.08
N ASP A 193 -25.47 12.44 21.53
CA ASP A 193 -25.78 13.88 21.53
C ASP A 193 -25.47 14.53 20.19
N THR A 194 -24.51 13.97 19.45
CA THR A 194 -24.03 14.59 18.22
C THR A 194 -23.95 13.57 17.07
N ASN A 195 -24.58 13.92 15.96
CA ASN A 195 -24.45 13.17 14.70
C ASN A 195 -24.11 14.17 13.59
N PRO A 196 -22.88 14.67 13.56
CA PRO A 196 -22.48 15.69 12.60
C PRO A 196 -22.51 15.13 11.18
N SER A 197 -23.02 15.94 10.22
CA SER A 197 -22.93 15.61 8.79
C SER A 197 -21.51 15.80 8.22
N LYS A 198 -20.66 16.51 8.96
CA LYS A 198 -19.25 16.74 8.62
C LYS A 198 -18.43 17.01 9.87
N VAL A 199 -17.15 16.65 9.81
CA VAL A 199 -16.15 16.94 10.84
C VAL A 199 -15.00 17.73 10.24
N SER A 200 -14.39 18.62 11.01
CA SER A 200 -13.24 19.40 10.56
C SER A 200 -11.92 18.75 11.00
N LEU A 201 -10.96 18.76 10.11
CA LEU A 201 -9.60 18.32 10.30
C LEU A 201 -8.64 19.47 10.02
N PHE A 202 -7.79 19.82 10.98
CA PHE A 202 -6.63 20.68 10.76
C PHE A 202 -5.41 19.81 10.47
N ILE A 203 -4.71 20.14 9.39
CA ILE A 203 -3.45 19.52 9.00
C ILE A 203 -2.40 20.61 9.10
N LYS A 204 -1.34 20.37 9.87
CA LYS A 204 -0.25 21.34 10.07
C LYS A 204 1.09 20.68 9.81
N ASN A 205 1.98 21.42 9.17
CA ASN A 205 3.40 21.09 9.09
C ASN A 205 4.22 22.34 9.46
N GLN A 206 4.72 22.37 10.68
CA GLN A 206 5.47 23.53 11.18
C GLN A 206 6.79 23.77 10.43
N LYS A 207 7.46 22.70 9.98
CA LYS A 207 8.72 22.82 9.25
C LYS A 207 8.56 23.49 7.90
N LEU A 208 7.41 23.27 7.25
CA LEU A 208 7.10 23.83 5.94
C LEU A 208 6.23 25.07 6.02
N ASN A 209 5.88 25.48 7.24
CA ASN A 209 4.93 26.58 7.50
C ASN A 209 3.62 26.42 6.72
N LEU A 210 3.10 25.19 6.69
CA LEU A 210 1.87 24.83 6.00
C LEU A 210 0.78 24.51 6.99
N ASP A 211 -0.42 25.00 6.71
CA ASP A 211 -1.64 24.59 7.37
C ASP A 211 -2.79 24.45 6.38
N SER A 212 -3.74 23.59 6.70
CA SER A 212 -4.94 23.38 5.91
C SER A 212 -6.10 22.98 6.79
N LEU A 213 -7.30 23.45 6.44
CA LEU A 213 -8.56 23.03 7.03
C LEU A 213 -9.33 22.19 6.01
N GLN A 214 -9.56 20.92 6.34
CA GLN A 214 -10.33 20.00 5.53
C GLN A 214 -11.65 19.65 6.22
N TRP A 215 -12.71 19.52 5.45
CA TRP A 215 -13.98 18.98 5.88
C TRP A 215 -14.12 17.54 5.40
N ILE A 216 -14.42 16.63 6.34
CA ILE A 216 -14.69 15.23 6.07
C ILE A 216 -16.19 15.01 6.30
N TYR A 217 -16.90 14.53 5.28
CA TYR A 217 -18.33 14.27 5.35
C TYR A 217 -18.62 12.95 6.02
N VAL A 218 -19.60 12.93 6.93
CA VAL A 218 -20.05 11.72 7.59
C VAL A 218 -21.29 11.21 6.87
N LYS A 219 -21.19 10.04 6.25
CA LYS A 219 -22.34 9.37 5.65
C LYS A 219 -23.20 8.72 6.72
N GLN A 220 -24.50 8.77 6.54
CA GLN A 220 -25.44 8.02 7.37
C GLN A 220 -25.34 6.52 7.03
N LEU A 221 -25.45 5.68 8.06
CA LEU A 221 -25.50 4.24 7.89
C LEU A 221 -26.94 3.83 7.56
N GLU A 222 -27.11 3.21 6.40
CA GLU A 222 -28.36 2.53 6.03
C GLU A 222 -28.29 1.04 6.40
N ASN A 223 -27.11 0.45 6.29
CA ASN A 223 -26.83 -0.94 6.62
C ASN A 223 -25.52 -1.04 7.39
N PHE A 224 -25.53 -1.82 8.45
CA PHE A 224 -24.34 -2.13 9.23
C PHE A 224 -24.18 -3.64 9.36
N LYS A 225 -22.94 -4.15 9.19
CA LYS A 225 -22.67 -5.58 9.19
C LYS A 225 -21.61 -5.93 10.21
N VAL A 226 -21.88 -6.96 11.00
CA VAL A 226 -20.89 -7.67 11.81
C VAL A 226 -20.79 -9.12 11.34
N ALA A 227 -19.60 -9.73 11.45
CA ALA A 227 -19.36 -11.08 10.97
C ALA A 227 -18.52 -11.87 11.98
N PHE A 228 -18.99 -13.05 12.31
CA PHE A 228 -18.41 -14.01 13.24
C PHE A 228 -18.37 -15.39 12.56
N ILE A 229 -17.73 -15.41 11.39
CA ILE A 229 -17.73 -16.52 10.44
C ILE A 229 -16.68 -17.55 10.85
N GLY A 230 -17.02 -18.83 10.77
CA GLY A 230 -16.06 -19.92 10.90
C GLY A 230 -14.98 -19.88 9.82
N ARG A 231 -13.76 -20.31 10.14
CA ARG A 231 -12.68 -20.41 9.16
C ARG A 231 -12.94 -21.60 8.23
N ASN A 232 -12.59 -21.46 6.96
CA ASN A 232 -12.58 -22.57 6.02
C ASN A 232 -11.51 -23.59 6.39
N GLY A 233 -11.77 -24.85 6.13
CA GLY A 233 -10.76 -25.90 6.12
C GLY A 233 -9.74 -25.70 5.01
N SER A 234 -8.55 -26.24 5.19
CA SER A 234 -7.50 -26.25 4.18
C SER A 234 -7.73 -27.40 3.20
N ASP A 235 -7.39 -27.22 1.94
CA ASP A 235 -7.44 -28.30 0.96
C ASP A 235 -6.32 -29.32 1.22
N GLY A 236 -6.59 -30.60 0.97
CA GLY A 236 -5.61 -31.67 0.97
C GLY A 236 -4.64 -31.55 -0.20
N SER A 237 -3.38 -31.92 0.00
CA SER A 237 -2.39 -31.95 -1.08
C SER A 237 -2.56 -33.19 -1.95
N SER A 238 -2.20 -33.10 -3.25
CA SER A 238 -2.22 -34.22 -4.17
C SER A 238 -1.19 -35.28 -3.80
N GLY A 239 -1.50 -36.54 -4.10
CA GLY A 239 -0.55 -37.65 -4.07
C GLY A 239 0.59 -37.44 -5.09
N ILE A 240 1.69 -38.13 -4.86
CA ILE A 240 2.86 -38.12 -5.75
C ILE A 240 2.64 -39.14 -6.87
N ASP A 241 2.96 -38.80 -8.10
CA ASP A 241 2.90 -39.76 -9.23
C ASP A 241 3.94 -40.89 -9.02
N GLY A 242 3.59 -42.09 -9.39
CA GLY A 242 4.47 -43.25 -9.40
C GLY A 242 5.55 -43.11 -10.47
N SER A 243 6.76 -43.65 -10.18
CA SER A 243 7.87 -43.66 -11.13
C SER A 243 7.65 -44.75 -12.17
N CYS A 244 8.12 -44.53 -13.41
CA CYS A 244 8.13 -45.55 -14.44
C CYS A 244 9.11 -46.68 -14.05
N GLY A 245 8.73 -47.93 -14.36
CA GLY A 245 9.60 -49.09 -14.18
C GLY A 245 10.77 -49.10 -15.18
N ASP A 246 11.92 -49.65 -14.79
CA ASP A 246 13.04 -49.98 -15.71
C ASP A 246 12.68 -51.21 -16.58
N LEU A 247 13.59 -51.63 -17.49
CA LEU A 247 13.35 -52.77 -18.38
C LEU A 247 12.90 -54.03 -17.63
N GLY A 248 11.70 -54.50 -17.88
CA GLY A 248 11.10 -55.70 -17.26
C GLY A 248 10.57 -55.46 -15.82
N GLU A 249 10.61 -54.24 -15.31
CA GLU A 249 10.14 -53.90 -13.94
C GLU A 249 8.76 -53.20 -14.00
N ASP A 250 7.94 -53.45 -12.98
CA ASP A 250 6.63 -52.80 -12.82
C ASP A 250 6.80 -51.31 -12.50
N GLY A 251 5.90 -50.48 -12.98
CA GLY A 251 5.76 -49.08 -12.55
C GLY A 251 5.32 -49.03 -11.08
N GLU A 252 5.76 -47.97 -10.39
CA GLU A 252 5.32 -47.72 -9.01
C GLU A 252 3.85 -47.20 -8.98
N ASP A 253 3.12 -47.55 -7.92
CA ASP A 253 1.79 -47.02 -7.67
C ASP A 253 1.83 -45.52 -7.38
N GLY A 254 0.84 -44.79 -7.84
CA GLY A 254 0.60 -43.40 -7.47
C GLY A 254 0.27 -43.26 -5.97
N GLY A 255 0.79 -42.20 -5.36
CA GLY A 255 0.52 -41.88 -3.94
C GLY A 255 -0.94 -41.44 -3.73
N TRP A 256 -1.46 -41.65 -2.56
CA TRP A 256 -2.81 -41.19 -2.22
C TRP A 256 -2.80 -39.66 -2.00
N GLY A 257 -3.89 -39.00 -2.41
CA GLY A 257 -4.19 -37.63 -2.04
C GLY A 257 -4.50 -37.50 -0.56
N TYR A 258 -4.14 -36.38 0.03
CA TYR A 258 -4.43 -36.09 1.45
C TYR A 258 -5.85 -35.58 1.63
N ASP A 259 -6.41 -35.78 2.82
CA ASP A 259 -7.75 -35.30 3.16
C ASP A 259 -7.76 -33.78 3.31
N GLY A 260 -8.87 -33.13 2.94
CA GLY A 260 -9.15 -31.75 3.28
C GLY A 260 -9.62 -31.61 4.73
N ASP A 261 -9.27 -30.48 5.35
CA ASP A 261 -9.68 -30.17 6.73
C ASP A 261 -11.16 -29.80 6.82
N ASP A 262 -11.77 -30.04 7.97
CA ASP A 262 -13.13 -29.57 8.27
C ASP A 262 -13.18 -28.03 8.42
N GLY A 263 -14.25 -27.41 7.95
CA GLY A 263 -14.58 -26.02 8.24
C GLY A 263 -14.96 -25.83 9.71
N GLN A 264 -14.54 -24.70 10.29
CA GLN A 264 -14.88 -24.35 11.66
C GLN A 264 -16.33 -23.84 11.77
N ALA A 265 -16.97 -24.06 12.93
CA ALA A 265 -18.27 -23.47 13.19
C ALA A 265 -18.19 -21.93 13.28
N GLY A 266 -19.24 -21.24 12.85
CA GLY A 266 -19.45 -19.83 13.17
C GLY A 266 -19.67 -19.64 14.67
N SER A 267 -19.27 -18.49 15.22
CA SER A 267 -19.41 -18.24 16.65
C SER A 267 -20.86 -17.94 17.03
N ASP A 268 -21.27 -18.35 18.22
CA ASP A 268 -22.52 -17.95 18.85
C ASP A 268 -22.44 -16.46 19.26
N VAL A 269 -23.54 -15.74 19.11
CA VAL A 269 -23.61 -14.29 19.35
C VAL A 269 -24.83 -13.95 20.17
N HIS A 270 -24.65 -13.11 21.20
CA HIS A 270 -25.73 -12.51 21.97
C HIS A 270 -25.82 -11.02 21.63
N LEU A 271 -27.01 -10.59 21.27
CA LEU A 271 -27.30 -9.17 20.97
C LEU A 271 -28.24 -8.63 22.05
N ILE A 272 -27.89 -7.49 22.63
CA ILE A 272 -28.85 -6.70 23.41
C ILE A 272 -29.18 -5.45 22.61
N ILE A 273 -30.46 -5.24 22.32
CA ILE A 273 -30.92 -4.15 21.48
C ILE A 273 -31.95 -3.32 22.24
N SER A 274 -31.65 -2.04 22.39
CA SER A 274 -32.51 -1.06 23.04
C SER A 274 -32.79 0.13 22.13
N LYS A 275 -34.00 0.65 22.19
CA LYS A 275 -34.38 1.85 21.45
C LYS A 275 -34.27 3.08 22.35
N VAL A 276 -33.51 4.07 21.90
CA VAL A 276 -33.37 5.35 22.57
C VAL A 276 -33.68 6.46 21.59
N GLN A 277 -34.83 7.11 21.73
CA GLN A 277 -35.33 8.13 20.81
C GLN A 277 -35.47 7.60 19.37
N ASN A 278 -34.71 8.18 18.42
CA ASN A 278 -34.68 7.78 17.00
C ASN A 278 -33.43 6.95 16.64
N LYS A 279 -32.78 6.35 17.62
CA LYS A 279 -31.60 5.51 17.48
C LYS A 279 -31.82 4.16 18.17
N ILE A 280 -31.01 3.19 17.78
CA ILE A 280 -30.88 1.92 18.47
C ILE A 280 -29.46 1.74 19.00
N ILE A 281 -29.35 1.21 20.19
CA ILE A 281 -28.10 0.70 20.73
C ILE A 281 -28.08 -0.79 20.46
N VAL A 282 -27.02 -1.28 19.86
CA VAL A 282 -26.80 -2.70 19.66
C VAL A 282 -25.53 -3.11 20.39
N ASN A 283 -25.69 -3.83 21.47
CA ASN A 283 -24.58 -4.44 22.21
C ASN A 283 -24.38 -5.85 21.69
N VAL A 284 -23.16 -6.16 21.25
CA VAL A 284 -22.78 -7.45 20.67
C VAL A 284 -21.81 -8.14 21.61
N PHE A 285 -22.16 -9.32 22.06
CA PHE A 285 -21.32 -10.18 22.90
C PHE A 285 -20.96 -11.45 22.15
N GLN A 286 -19.67 -11.77 22.12
CA GLN A 286 -19.12 -12.97 21.49
C GLN A 286 -17.87 -13.39 22.26
N GLU A 287 -17.81 -14.60 22.81
CA GLU A 287 -16.63 -15.23 23.41
C GLU A 287 -15.73 -14.28 24.22
N GLY A 288 -16.32 -13.56 25.20
CA GLY A 288 -15.60 -12.60 26.07
C GLY A 288 -15.26 -11.26 25.42
N SER A 289 -15.67 -11.02 24.20
CA SER A 289 -15.60 -9.70 23.55
C SER A 289 -16.94 -8.97 23.63
N PHE A 290 -16.86 -7.63 23.77
CA PHE A 290 -18.02 -6.74 23.83
C PHE A 290 -17.83 -5.56 22.89
N ASN A 291 -18.83 -5.29 22.08
CA ASN A 291 -18.86 -4.11 21.22
C ASN A 291 -20.23 -3.45 21.30
N GLU A 292 -20.24 -2.12 21.41
CA GLU A 292 -21.44 -1.30 21.38
C GLU A 292 -21.51 -0.48 20.09
N TYR A 293 -22.68 -0.49 19.45
CA TYR A 293 -22.95 0.27 18.24
C TYR A 293 -24.19 1.12 18.43
N LEU A 294 -24.07 2.41 18.12
CA LEU A 294 -25.17 3.34 18.08
C LEU A 294 -25.59 3.59 16.65
N LEU A 295 -26.76 3.11 16.27
CA LEU A 295 -27.23 3.13 14.88
C LEU A 295 -28.50 3.95 14.74
N PRO A 296 -28.76 4.57 13.57
CA PRO A 296 -30.08 5.13 13.26
C PRO A 296 -31.16 4.03 13.31
N ILE A 297 -32.38 4.39 13.73
CA ILE A 297 -33.49 3.41 13.85
C ILE A 297 -33.88 2.76 12.51
N TYR A 298 -33.56 3.41 11.40
CA TYR A 298 -33.79 2.89 10.05
C TYR A 298 -32.61 2.06 9.49
N CYS A 299 -31.52 1.96 10.25
CA CYS A 299 -30.36 1.18 9.83
C CYS A 299 -30.65 -0.32 10.01
N THR A 300 -30.45 -1.10 8.96
CA THR A 300 -30.49 -2.55 9.07
C THR A 300 -29.16 -3.09 9.65
N PHE A 301 -29.27 -3.98 10.62
CA PHE A 301 -28.11 -4.60 11.28
C PHE A 301 -27.99 -6.07 10.86
N LEU A 302 -27.00 -6.34 10.01
CA LEU A 302 -26.74 -7.68 9.49
C LEU A 302 -25.73 -8.39 10.37
N VAL A 303 -26.12 -9.56 10.91
CA VAL A 303 -25.25 -10.40 11.74
C VAL A 303 -25.00 -11.71 11.03
N ASN A 304 -23.74 -11.98 10.73
CA ASN A 304 -23.34 -13.16 9.98
C ASN A 304 -22.51 -14.11 10.87
N THR A 305 -23.07 -15.27 11.18
CA THR A 305 -22.45 -16.36 11.94
C THR A 305 -22.29 -17.62 11.09
N THR A 306 -22.10 -17.48 9.77
CA THR A 306 -21.95 -18.61 8.86
C THR A 306 -20.76 -19.49 9.26
N GLY A 307 -20.92 -20.83 9.21
CA GLY A 307 -19.81 -21.78 9.35
C GLY A 307 -18.85 -21.73 8.17
N GLY A 308 -17.59 -22.09 8.39
CA GLY A 308 -16.57 -22.21 7.35
C GLY A 308 -16.82 -23.38 6.42
N ASN A 309 -16.42 -23.31 5.17
CA ASN A 309 -16.45 -24.44 4.25
C ASN A 309 -15.38 -25.48 4.63
N GLY A 310 -15.62 -26.76 4.39
CA GLY A 310 -14.58 -27.78 4.39
C GLY A 310 -13.65 -27.61 3.20
N GLY A 311 -12.40 -28.04 3.36
CA GLY A 311 -11.40 -28.09 2.31
C GLY A 311 -11.63 -29.25 1.35
N ASP A 312 -11.21 -29.13 0.11
CA ASP A 312 -11.26 -30.23 -0.86
C ASP A 312 -10.17 -31.27 -0.57
N GLY A 313 -10.45 -32.57 -0.79
CA GLY A 313 -9.44 -33.63 -0.77
C GLY A 313 -8.49 -33.50 -1.96
N GLY A 314 -7.22 -33.83 -1.74
CA GLY A 314 -6.21 -33.86 -2.78
C GLY A 314 -6.46 -34.96 -3.80
N SER A 315 -6.09 -34.78 -5.06
CA SER A 315 -6.11 -35.83 -6.08
C SER A 315 -5.11 -36.94 -5.77
N GLY A 316 -5.39 -38.19 -6.08
CA GLY A 316 -4.40 -39.23 -6.11
C GLY A 316 -3.35 -38.94 -7.21
N GLY A 317 -2.13 -39.44 -7.03
CA GLY A 317 -1.10 -39.46 -8.05
C GLY A 317 -1.39 -40.53 -9.11
N SER A 318 -0.91 -40.35 -10.33
CA SER A 318 -0.99 -41.37 -11.40
C SER A 318 -0.01 -42.50 -11.15
N GLY A 319 -0.37 -43.74 -11.46
CA GLY A 319 0.57 -44.86 -11.49
C GLY A 319 1.65 -44.65 -12.56
N GLY A 320 2.86 -45.16 -12.28
CA GLY A 320 3.95 -45.15 -13.23
C GLY A 320 3.75 -46.22 -14.31
N SER A 321 4.22 -45.95 -15.55
CA SER A 321 4.19 -46.96 -16.61
C SER A 321 5.15 -48.08 -16.35
N GLY A 322 4.75 -49.35 -16.64
CA GLY A 322 5.65 -50.46 -16.62
C GLY A 322 6.77 -50.32 -17.65
N GLY A 323 7.92 -50.93 -17.35
CA GLY A 323 9.10 -50.91 -18.21
C GLY A 323 8.92 -51.78 -19.48
N ASP A 324 9.64 -51.44 -20.55
CA ASP A 324 9.68 -52.21 -21.78
C ASP A 324 10.28 -53.64 -21.49
N ALA A 325 10.06 -54.57 -22.47
CA ALA A 325 10.53 -55.91 -22.36
C ALA A 325 12.03 -56.00 -22.07
N ASP A 326 12.41 -56.81 -21.06
CA ASP A 326 13.81 -57.18 -20.76
C ASP A 326 14.38 -58.14 -21.83
N ALA A 327 15.59 -58.60 -21.65
CA ALA A 327 16.28 -59.55 -22.55
C ALA A 327 15.59 -60.90 -22.60
N GLU A 328 14.80 -61.29 -21.60
CA GLU A 328 14.02 -62.52 -21.52
C GLU A 328 12.60 -62.35 -22.07
N GLY A 329 12.19 -61.13 -22.47
CA GLY A 329 10.90 -60.80 -23.07
C GLY A 329 9.79 -60.50 -22.05
N ASN A 330 10.12 -60.25 -20.77
CA ASN A 330 9.15 -59.85 -19.76
C ASN A 330 8.95 -58.34 -19.82
N CYS A 331 7.69 -57.88 -19.84
CA CYS A 331 7.32 -56.48 -19.73
C CYS A 331 6.82 -56.21 -18.32
N GLY A 332 7.15 -55.04 -17.76
CA GLY A 332 6.55 -54.57 -16.51
C GLY A 332 5.06 -54.19 -16.67
N SER A 333 4.33 -54.32 -15.63
CA SER A 333 2.94 -53.85 -15.55
C SER A 333 2.91 -52.38 -15.15
N ASP A 334 1.87 -51.62 -15.57
CA ASP A 334 1.64 -50.26 -15.06
C ASP A 334 1.28 -50.31 -13.55
N GLY A 335 1.74 -49.35 -12.78
CA GLY A 335 1.32 -49.13 -11.41
C GLY A 335 -0.13 -48.60 -11.34
N ASP A 336 -0.77 -48.85 -10.25
CA ASP A 336 -2.15 -48.37 -10.00
C ASP A 336 -2.17 -46.86 -9.65
N ASP A 337 -3.24 -46.17 -10.08
CA ASP A 337 -3.47 -44.78 -9.67
C ASP A 337 -3.79 -44.70 -8.17
N GLY A 338 -3.26 -43.68 -7.48
CA GLY A 338 -3.58 -43.38 -6.10
C GLY A 338 -5.03 -42.90 -5.94
N TYR A 339 -5.62 -43.16 -4.79
CA TYR A 339 -6.96 -42.64 -4.48
C TYR A 339 -6.90 -41.16 -4.10
N SER A 340 -7.93 -40.41 -4.47
CA SER A 340 -8.12 -39.04 -3.97
C SER A 340 -8.41 -39.03 -2.48
N GLY A 341 -7.95 -38.00 -1.79
CA GLY A 341 -8.31 -37.74 -0.39
C GLY A 341 -9.79 -37.42 -0.21
N THR A 342 -10.26 -37.51 1.01
CA THR A 342 -11.65 -37.11 1.36
C THR A 342 -11.73 -35.60 1.52
N GLY A 343 -12.85 -34.99 1.12
CA GLY A 343 -13.12 -33.60 1.48
C GLY A 343 -13.45 -33.44 2.97
N GLY A 344 -13.18 -32.26 3.53
CA GLY A 344 -13.59 -31.90 4.89
C GLY A 344 -15.07 -31.54 4.99
N ASN A 345 -15.67 -31.70 6.15
CA ASN A 345 -17.05 -31.29 6.40
C ASN A 345 -17.17 -29.77 6.52
N GLY A 346 -18.32 -29.20 6.15
CA GLY A 346 -18.62 -27.80 6.44
C GLY A 346 -18.89 -27.56 7.93
N GLY A 347 -18.39 -26.43 8.45
CA GLY A 347 -18.66 -26.01 9.84
C GLY A 347 -20.14 -25.63 10.07
N ASN A 348 -20.64 -25.79 11.26
CA ASN A 348 -22.00 -25.35 11.59
C ASN A 348 -22.09 -23.82 11.63
N GLY A 349 -23.25 -23.26 11.30
CA GLY A 349 -23.55 -21.85 11.59
C GLY A 349 -23.70 -21.61 13.08
N GLY A 350 -23.23 -20.45 13.57
CA GLY A 350 -23.41 -20.06 14.97
C GLY A 350 -24.84 -19.61 15.28
N ASN A 351 -25.24 -19.68 16.54
CA ASN A 351 -26.53 -19.25 17.01
C ASN A 351 -26.55 -17.76 17.32
N ILE A 352 -27.70 -17.10 17.12
CA ILE A 352 -27.91 -15.69 17.45
C ILE A 352 -29.07 -15.63 18.47
N LYS A 353 -28.79 -15.04 19.66
CA LYS A 353 -29.82 -14.69 20.62
C LYS A 353 -29.98 -13.18 20.71
N VAL A 354 -31.18 -12.70 20.53
CA VAL A 354 -31.51 -11.28 20.53
C VAL A 354 -32.39 -10.97 21.72
N TYR A 355 -31.88 -10.15 22.63
CA TYR A 355 -32.61 -9.65 23.81
C TYR A 355 -33.01 -8.20 23.56
N SER A 356 -34.25 -7.83 23.80
CA SER A 356 -34.69 -6.45 23.52
C SER A 356 -35.94 -6.07 24.30
N ASP A 357 -36.10 -4.78 24.54
CA ASP A 357 -37.34 -4.14 25.01
C ASP A 357 -38.28 -3.74 23.85
N MET A 358 -37.89 -4.03 22.61
CA MET A 358 -38.66 -3.74 21.40
C MET A 358 -39.53 -4.90 20.98
N LEU A 359 -40.62 -4.62 20.28
CA LEU A 359 -41.49 -5.65 19.73
C LEU A 359 -40.74 -6.51 18.69
N ILE A 360 -41.01 -7.80 18.63
CA ILE A 360 -40.38 -8.76 17.70
C ILE A 360 -40.55 -8.29 16.24
N LEU A 361 -41.66 -7.69 15.87
CA LEU A 361 -41.94 -7.23 14.53
C LEU A 361 -40.96 -6.07 14.12
N ASP A 362 -40.68 -5.18 15.07
CA ASP A 362 -39.72 -4.08 14.83
C ASP A 362 -38.29 -4.63 14.73
N LEU A 363 -37.94 -5.61 15.58
CA LEU A 363 -36.62 -6.27 15.52
C LEU A 363 -36.40 -7.02 14.21
N ALA A 364 -37.40 -7.71 13.68
CA ALA A 364 -37.32 -8.44 12.42
C ALA A 364 -37.07 -7.52 11.21
N ASN A 365 -37.46 -6.26 11.31
CA ASN A 365 -37.16 -5.26 10.27
C ASN A 365 -35.74 -4.66 10.40
N ILE A 366 -35.15 -4.71 11.59
CA ILE A 366 -33.83 -4.15 11.88
C ILE A 366 -32.75 -5.20 11.74
N ILE A 367 -32.98 -6.43 12.27
CA ILE A 367 -31.95 -7.48 12.34
C ILE A 367 -32.07 -8.43 11.16
N ILE A 368 -31.00 -8.57 10.41
CA ILE A 368 -30.89 -9.53 9.31
C ILE A 368 -29.88 -10.62 9.72
N PRO A 369 -30.35 -11.77 10.27
CA PRO A 369 -29.46 -12.82 10.69
C PRO A 369 -29.07 -13.74 9.53
N ILE A 370 -27.78 -14.09 9.42
CA ILE A 370 -27.23 -15.09 8.51
C ILE A 370 -26.52 -16.15 9.35
N THR A 371 -27.13 -17.35 9.45
CA THR A 371 -26.65 -18.45 10.31
C THR A 371 -26.40 -19.73 9.51
N SER A 372 -26.09 -19.64 8.22
CA SER A 372 -25.88 -20.82 7.38
C SER A 372 -24.71 -21.66 7.87
N GLY A 373 -24.79 -22.97 7.71
CA GLY A 373 -23.61 -23.84 7.79
C GLY A 373 -22.73 -23.65 6.55
N GLY A 374 -21.45 -24.00 6.67
CA GLY A 374 -20.51 -24.06 5.57
C GLY A 374 -20.80 -25.24 4.63
N ARG A 375 -20.27 -25.21 3.45
CA ARG A 375 -20.35 -26.34 2.50
C ARG A 375 -19.28 -27.37 2.84
N GLY A 376 -19.58 -28.66 2.66
CA GLY A 376 -18.54 -29.68 2.62
C GLY A 376 -17.66 -29.51 1.40
N GLY A 377 -16.39 -29.89 1.52
CA GLY A 377 -15.44 -29.96 0.42
C GLY A 377 -15.78 -31.07 -0.58
N THR A 378 -14.98 -31.22 -1.60
CA THR A 378 -15.08 -32.31 -2.58
C THR A 378 -13.96 -33.34 -2.37
N GLY A 379 -14.15 -34.59 -2.79
CA GLY A 379 -13.14 -35.64 -2.62
C GLY A 379 -13.73 -37.03 -2.83
N TYR A 380 -13.00 -38.06 -2.37
CA TYR A 380 -13.41 -39.46 -2.51
C TYR A 380 -14.77 -39.76 -1.87
N ASN A 381 -15.05 -39.12 -0.74
CA ASN A 381 -16.36 -39.24 -0.04
C ASN A 381 -17.14 -37.93 -0.25
N SER A 382 -18.46 -37.99 0.03
CA SER A 382 -19.34 -36.82 0.02
C SER A 382 -19.39 -36.17 1.41
N PRO A 383 -18.58 -35.19 1.75
CA PRO A 383 -18.61 -34.53 3.04
C PRO A 383 -19.94 -33.84 3.28
N GLN A 384 -20.29 -33.71 4.57
CA GLN A 384 -21.55 -33.08 4.94
C GLN A 384 -21.43 -31.55 5.00
N ASN A 385 -22.48 -30.87 4.58
CA ASN A 385 -22.61 -29.44 4.85
C ASN A 385 -22.87 -29.23 6.36
N GLY A 386 -22.35 -28.14 6.88
CA GLY A 386 -22.65 -27.71 8.24
C GLY A 386 -24.14 -27.42 8.43
N ARG A 387 -24.62 -27.56 9.64
CA ARG A 387 -26.01 -27.26 10.00
C ARG A 387 -26.19 -25.75 10.11
N LYS A 388 -27.40 -25.28 9.79
CA LYS A 388 -27.79 -23.90 10.04
C LYS A 388 -27.89 -23.65 11.55
N GLY A 389 -27.37 -22.53 12.06
CA GLY A 389 -27.59 -22.07 13.43
C GLY A 389 -29.00 -21.55 13.64
N SER A 390 -29.40 -21.42 14.91
CA SER A 390 -30.71 -20.91 15.34
C SER A 390 -30.68 -19.39 15.53
N VAL A 391 -31.88 -18.79 15.46
CA VAL A 391 -32.11 -17.39 15.85
C VAL A 391 -33.23 -17.35 16.85
N GLU A 392 -32.97 -16.76 18.02
CA GLU A 392 -33.94 -16.67 19.12
C GLU A 392 -34.14 -15.20 19.51
N TYR A 393 -35.40 -14.75 19.62
CA TYR A 393 -35.75 -13.41 20.08
C TYR A 393 -36.39 -13.49 21.44
N ILE A 394 -35.83 -12.75 22.39
CA ILE A 394 -36.26 -12.75 23.81
C ILE A 394 -36.63 -11.31 24.18
N ILE A 395 -37.91 -11.10 24.48
CA ILE A 395 -38.38 -9.78 24.89
C ILE A 395 -38.27 -9.67 26.40
N LEU A 396 -37.57 -8.63 26.83
CA LEU A 396 -37.32 -8.31 28.23
C LEU A 396 -37.85 -6.90 28.54
N ASN A 397 -38.02 -6.61 29.81
CA ASN A 397 -38.26 -5.22 30.23
C ASN A 397 -36.94 -4.47 30.38
N THR A 398 -37.00 -3.14 30.46
CA THR A 398 -35.80 -2.28 30.49
C THR A 398 -34.87 -2.60 31.67
N SER A 399 -35.42 -2.92 32.86
CA SER A 399 -34.59 -3.26 34.03
C SER A 399 -33.86 -4.59 33.87
N GLU A 400 -34.47 -5.59 33.23
CA GLU A 400 -33.81 -6.85 32.92
C GLU A 400 -32.66 -6.67 31.93
N ILE A 401 -32.82 -5.76 30.97
CA ILE A 401 -31.76 -5.40 30.02
C ILE A 401 -30.60 -4.68 30.73
N GLU A 402 -30.88 -3.74 31.61
CA GLU A 402 -29.85 -3.04 32.41
C GLU A 402 -29.06 -4.04 33.25
N ASP A 403 -29.76 -4.97 33.95
CA ASP A 403 -29.11 -6.02 34.75
C ASP A 403 -28.19 -6.92 33.90
N MET A 404 -28.61 -7.28 32.68
CA MET A 404 -27.78 -8.07 31.74
C MET A 404 -26.56 -7.33 31.27
N LEU A 405 -26.67 -6.03 30.97
CA LEU A 405 -25.54 -5.18 30.55
C LEU A 405 -24.51 -5.01 31.67
N ASP A 406 -24.95 -4.87 32.92
CA ASP A 406 -24.07 -4.72 34.07
C ASP A 406 -23.28 -6.03 34.36
N GLN A 407 -23.89 -7.17 34.19
CA GLN A 407 -23.26 -8.48 34.43
C GLN A 407 -22.21 -8.83 33.35
N LYS A 408 -22.36 -8.36 32.12
CA LYS A 408 -21.50 -8.65 30.93
C LYS A 408 -21.15 -10.14 30.73
N THR A 409 -21.97 -11.06 31.28
CA THR A 409 -21.76 -12.50 31.22
C THR A 409 -22.94 -13.19 30.53
N PHE A 410 -22.63 -13.95 29.47
CA PHE A 410 -23.59 -14.76 28.69
C PHE A 410 -23.09 -16.17 28.52
#